data_5a2232f69754414faf407dc554a08fa0
#
_entry.id   5a2232f69754414faf407dc554a08fa0
#
_cell.length_a   1.000
_cell.length_b   1.000
_cell.length_c   1.000
_cell.angle_alpha   90.00
_cell.angle_beta   90.00
_cell.angle_gamma   90.00
#
_symmetry.space_group_name_H-M   'P 1'
#
loop_
_entity.id
_entity.type
_entity.pdbx_description
1 polymer ?
#
loop_
_entity_poly.entity_id
_entity_poly.type
_entity_poly.pdbx_seq_one_letter_code
_entity_poly.pdbx_strand_id
1 'polypeptide(L)'
;MLKDFDKFMSQLKETNATLDFYTDFNKIRRNVQNIEISLNMLNFLLGKDDLYSAVKALWDRDPKVFNVLDILIATRREGKKKFIDVDGEIKLIKTLFSSVDGIMKFFNETGLADFFKNKDVHDLVDYVFGVEAGLDTHARKNRSGDATESLLHRILQTNGIPHGTEVYSTEYDELRAVLGTDKKRFDFVVKTQSKTFLIEVNFYNDGGSKLNE
;
A
#
# COMPACT_ATOMS: atom_id res chain seq x y z
N MET A 1 9.51 32.16 -23.04
CA MET A 1 9.96 30.90 -22.43
C MET A 1 9.96 30.96 -20.89
N LEU A 2 10.62 31.90 -20.19
CA LEU A 2 10.56 32.01 -18.72
C LEU A 2 9.16 32.37 -18.18
N LYS A 3 8.44 33.32 -18.83
CA LYS A 3 7.06 33.70 -18.43
C LYS A 3 6.06 32.57 -18.53
N ASP A 4 6.28 31.64 -19.45
CA ASP A 4 5.41 30.48 -19.61
C ASP A 4 5.69 29.43 -18.53
N PHE A 5 6.94 29.30 -18.06
CA PHE A 5 7.31 28.40 -16.97
C PHE A 5 6.74 28.88 -15.63
N ASP A 6 6.85 30.19 -15.32
CA ASP A 6 6.27 30.78 -14.10
C ASP A 6 4.74 30.65 -14.08
N LYS A 7 4.10 30.87 -15.23
CA LYS A 7 2.66 30.64 -15.40
C LYS A 7 2.30 29.15 -15.21
N PHE A 8 3.11 28.25 -15.75
CA PHE A 8 3.00 26.84 -15.57
C PHE A 8 3.10 26.46 -14.07
N MET A 9 4.14 26.93 -13.39
CA MET A 9 4.35 26.69 -11.96
C MET A 9 3.21 27.24 -11.10
N SER A 10 2.65 28.41 -11.45
CA SER A 10 1.52 29.00 -10.73
C SER A 10 0.19 28.23 -10.90
N GLN A 11 0.09 27.40 -11.93
CA GLN A 11 -1.07 26.55 -12.21
C GLN A 11 -1.00 25.19 -11.51
N LEU A 12 0.15 24.85 -10.91
CA LEU A 12 0.33 23.67 -10.08
C LEU A 12 -0.41 23.87 -8.76
N LYS A 13 -1.72 23.61 -8.74
CA LYS A 13 -2.55 23.78 -7.53
C LYS A 13 -2.35 22.70 -6.49
N GLU A 14 -1.90 21.52 -6.90
CA GLU A 14 -1.61 20.41 -6.00
C GLU A 14 -0.11 20.32 -5.82
N THR A 15 0.38 20.84 -4.71
CA THR A 15 1.76 20.67 -4.30
C THR A 15 1.92 19.37 -3.55
N ASN A 16 3.06 18.71 -3.70
CA ASN A 16 3.44 17.57 -2.85
C ASN A 16 3.82 18.02 -1.42
N ALA A 17 3.50 19.27 -1.04
CA ALA A 17 3.82 19.82 0.28
C ALA A 17 2.77 19.55 1.35
N THR A 18 1.65 18.91 1.00
CA THR A 18 0.59 18.59 1.94
C THR A 18 0.81 17.24 2.61
N LEU A 19 0.42 17.14 3.87
CA LEU A 19 0.53 15.90 4.64
C LEU A 19 -0.25 14.76 3.94
N ASP A 20 -1.42 15.04 3.38
CA ASP A 20 -2.27 14.08 2.68
C ASP A 20 -1.60 13.49 1.43
N PHE A 21 -0.69 14.22 0.80
CA PHE A 21 0.10 13.69 -0.30
C PHE A 21 1.03 12.55 0.17
N TYR A 22 1.65 12.72 1.33
CA TYR A 22 2.59 11.73 1.87
C TYR A 22 1.89 10.56 2.52
N THR A 23 0.75 10.78 3.18
CA THR A 23 0.07 9.75 3.98
C THR A 23 -1.42 10.05 4.06
N ASP A 24 -2.26 9.12 3.64
CA ASP A 24 -3.71 9.23 3.78
C ASP A 24 -4.14 8.90 5.22
N PHE A 25 -3.99 9.88 6.11
CA PHE A 25 -4.37 9.73 7.52
C PHE A 25 -5.86 9.44 7.72
N ASN A 26 -6.72 9.91 6.83
CA ASN A 26 -8.16 9.65 6.94
C ASN A 26 -8.47 8.17 6.69
N LYS A 27 -7.79 7.55 5.70
CA LYS A 27 -7.88 6.12 5.44
C LYS A 27 -7.29 5.32 6.60
N ILE A 28 -6.12 5.70 7.11
CA ILE A 28 -5.47 5.03 8.24
C ILE A 28 -6.36 5.05 9.47
N ARG A 29 -6.91 6.22 9.84
CA ARG A 29 -7.83 6.35 10.98
C ARG A 29 -9.04 5.40 10.82
N ARG A 30 -9.68 5.37 9.66
CA ARG A 30 -10.80 4.46 9.41
C ARG A 30 -10.40 2.99 9.55
N ASN A 31 -9.24 2.60 9.03
CA ASN A 31 -8.75 1.23 9.15
C ASN A 31 -8.53 0.85 10.60
N VAL A 32 -7.89 1.71 11.39
CA VAL A 32 -7.63 1.48 12.81
C VAL A 32 -8.93 1.45 13.60
N GLN A 33 -9.83 2.42 13.41
CA GLN A 33 -11.13 2.49 14.09
C GLN A 33 -11.97 1.23 13.90
N ASN A 34 -11.92 0.61 12.72
CA ASN A 34 -12.66 -0.61 12.44
C ASN A 34 -12.22 -1.82 13.31
N ILE A 35 -11.03 -1.78 13.87
CA ILE A 35 -10.46 -2.88 14.67
C ILE A 35 -10.01 -2.42 16.07
N GLU A 36 -10.24 -1.18 16.43
CA GLU A 36 -9.77 -0.54 17.65
C GLU A 36 -10.20 -1.30 18.92
N ILE A 37 -11.45 -1.75 18.96
CA ILE A 37 -11.95 -2.54 20.11
C ILE A 37 -11.12 -3.80 20.29
N SER A 38 -10.84 -4.53 19.20
CA SER A 38 -10.02 -5.75 19.25
C SER A 38 -8.59 -5.44 19.67
N LEU A 39 -7.99 -4.36 19.18
CA LEU A 39 -6.64 -3.93 19.58
C LEU A 39 -6.58 -3.57 21.06
N ASN A 40 -7.57 -2.84 21.57
CA ASN A 40 -7.66 -2.51 22.99
C ASN A 40 -7.81 -3.75 23.86
N MET A 41 -8.57 -4.76 23.44
CA MET A 41 -8.65 -6.04 24.14
C MET A 41 -7.31 -6.80 24.09
N LEU A 42 -6.61 -6.78 22.95
CA LEU A 42 -5.29 -7.40 22.79
C LEU A 42 -4.20 -6.70 23.60
N ASN A 43 -4.36 -5.42 23.98
CA ASN A 43 -3.46 -4.71 24.90
C ASN A 43 -3.35 -5.45 26.24
N PHE A 44 -4.35 -6.23 26.63
CA PHE A 44 -4.29 -7.10 27.82
C PHE A 44 -3.12 -8.09 27.79
N LEU A 45 -2.64 -8.49 26.62
CA LEU A 45 -1.53 -9.43 26.45
C LEU A 45 -0.15 -8.78 26.69
N LEU A 46 -0.05 -7.45 26.64
CA LEU A 46 1.22 -6.74 26.77
C LEU A 46 1.82 -6.90 28.16
N GLY A 47 3.06 -7.36 28.22
CA GLY A 47 3.81 -7.57 29.47
C GLY A 47 3.32 -8.76 30.29
N LYS A 48 2.62 -9.74 29.69
CA LYS A 48 2.23 -10.96 30.39
C LYS A 48 3.33 -12.01 30.31
N ASP A 49 3.80 -12.47 31.48
CA ASP A 49 4.77 -13.56 31.58
C ASP A 49 4.18 -14.89 31.09
N ASP A 50 2.98 -15.23 31.56
CA ASP A 50 2.21 -16.38 31.08
C ASP A 50 1.27 -15.95 29.95
N LEU A 51 1.84 -15.85 28.75
CA LEU A 51 1.11 -15.45 27.56
C LEU A 51 0.03 -16.46 27.16
N TYR A 52 0.27 -17.77 27.38
CA TYR A 52 -0.71 -18.81 27.06
C TYR A 52 -2.00 -18.65 27.88
N SER A 53 -1.88 -18.52 29.20
CA SER A 53 -3.04 -18.31 30.07
C SER A 53 -3.76 -17.00 29.75
N ALA A 54 -3.02 -15.93 29.39
CA ALA A 54 -3.62 -14.67 29.01
C ALA A 54 -4.38 -14.78 27.67
N VAL A 55 -3.82 -15.45 26.66
CA VAL A 55 -4.50 -15.71 25.38
C VAL A 55 -5.74 -16.57 25.60
N LYS A 56 -5.64 -17.63 26.46
CA LYS A 56 -6.79 -18.47 26.78
C LYS A 56 -7.91 -17.68 27.45
N ALA A 57 -7.59 -16.85 28.43
CA ALA A 57 -8.58 -16.02 29.11
C ALA A 57 -9.30 -15.05 28.15
N LEU A 58 -8.57 -14.48 27.21
CA LEU A 58 -9.14 -13.59 26.20
C LEU A 58 -9.97 -14.37 25.17
N TRP A 59 -9.51 -15.56 24.78
CA TRP A 59 -10.23 -16.47 23.90
C TRP A 59 -11.57 -16.90 24.47
N ASP A 60 -11.58 -17.31 25.75
CA ASP A 60 -12.79 -17.75 26.43
C ASP A 60 -13.83 -16.60 26.55
N ARG A 61 -13.38 -15.35 26.53
CA ARG A 61 -14.23 -14.16 26.57
C ARG A 61 -14.77 -13.77 25.19
N ASP A 62 -13.89 -13.63 24.19
CA ASP A 62 -14.26 -13.31 22.82
C ASP A 62 -13.16 -13.77 21.82
N PRO A 63 -13.34 -14.94 21.20
CA PRO A 63 -12.36 -15.45 20.25
C PRO A 63 -12.22 -14.57 18.99
N LYS A 64 -13.21 -13.72 18.68
CA LYS A 64 -13.16 -12.86 17.49
C LYS A 64 -12.09 -11.77 17.60
N VAL A 65 -11.65 -11.47 18.81
CA VAL A 65 -10.56 -10.50 19.07
C VAL A 65 -9.29 -10.83 18.29
N PHE A 66 -9.01 -12.12 18.11
CA PHE A 66 -7.80 -12.59 17.42
C PHE A 66 -7.87 -12.50 15.89
N ASN A 67 -9.02 -12.15 15.34
CA ASN A 67 -9.17 -12.00 13.89
C ASN A 67 -8.40 -10.83 13.29
N VAL A 68 -7.76 -10.00 14.09
CA VAL A 68 -6.99 -8.82 13.64
C VAL A 68 -5.48 -9.02 13.76
N LEU A 69 -5.01 -10.20 14.17
CA LEU A 69 -3.60 -10.44 14.45
C LEU A 69 -2.68 -10.28 13.24
N ASP A 70 -3.18 -10.48 12.04
CA ASP A 70 -2.44 -10.32 10.79
C ASP A 70 -1.86 -8.90 10.62
N ILE A 71 -2.55 -7.86 11.13
CA ILE A 71 -2.04 -6.49 11.04
C ILE A 71 -0.78 -6.27 11.89
N LEU A 72 -0.63 -7.02 13.00
CA LEU A 72 0.54 -6.90 13.87
C LEU A 72 1.85 -7.31 13.18
N ILE A 73 1.78 -8.10 12.12
CA ILE A 73 2.91 -8.45 11.26
C ILE A 73 2.90 -7.68 9.93
N ALA A 74 2.32 -6.49 9.93
CA ALA A 74 2.23 -5.61 8.77
C ALA A 74 1.58 -6.26 7.54
N THR A 75 0.59 -7.13 7.74
CA THR A 75 -0.19 -7.72 6.64
C THR A 75 -1.63 -7.26 6.71
N ARG A 76 -2.21 -6.91 5.55
CA ARG A 76 -3.63 -6.54 5.47
C ARG A 76 -4.50 -7.76 5.26
N ARG A 77 -5.72 -7.67 5.80
CA ARG A 77 -6.77 -8.69 5.79
C ARG A 77 -7.29 -9.01 4.38
N GLU A 78 -6.52 -9.63 3.54
CA GLU A 78 -7.05 -10.16 2.28
C GLU A 78 -7.44 -11.65 2.35
N GLY A 79 -7.28 -12.26 3.52
CA GLY A 79 -7.71 -13.65 3.79
C GLY A 79 -6.99 -14.73 3.00
N LYS A 80 -6.09 -14.36 2.11
CA LYS A 80 -5.37 -15.25 1.20
C LYS A 80 -3.89 -15.42 1.57
N LYS A 81 -3.41 -14.72 2.60
CA LYS A 81 -2.01 -14.81 3.03
C LYS A 81 -1.71 -16.21 3.54
N LYS A 82 -0.73 -16.82 2.90
CA LYS A 82 -0.16 -18.11 3.27
C LYS A 82 1.14 -17.89 4.02
N PHE A 83 1.47 -18.78 4.90
CA PHE A 83 2.80 -18.90 5.51
C PHE A 83 3.31 -20.32 5.33
N ILE A 84 4.62 -20.47 5.41
CA ILE A 84 5.29 -21.77 5.44
C ILE A 84 5.71 -21.98 6.89
N ASP A 85 5.22 -23.03 7.53
CA ASP A 85 5.61 -23.35 8.92
C ASP A 85 7.00 -24.02 8.95
N VAL A 86 7.48 -24.26 10.17
CA VAL A 86 8.80 -24.89 10.41
C VAL A 86 8.93 -26.28 9.79
N ASP A 87 7.82 -26.96 9.55
CA ASP A 87 7.76 -28.29 8.92
C ASP A 87 7.67 -28.19 7.38
N GLY A 88 7.65 -26.97 6.82
CA GLY A 88 7.54 -26.71 5.38
C GLY A 88 6.11 -26.77 4.84
N GLU A 89 5.10 -26.87 5.70
CA GLU A 89 3.69 -26.90 5.28
C GLU A 89 3.16 -25.50 4.97
N ILE A 90 2.43 -25.41 3.87
CA ILE A 90 1.81 -24.13 3.45
C ILE A 90 0.39 -24.05 4.01
N LYS A 91 0.16 -23.08 4.92
CA LYS A 91 -1.13 -22.85 5.57
C LYS A 91 -1.61 -21.43 5.38
N LEU A 92 -2.92 -21.21 5.44
CA LEU A 92 -3.47 -19.85 5.51
C LEU A 92 -3.29 -19.33 6.94
N ILE A 93 -2.76 -18.12 7.10
CA ILE A 93 -2.58 -17.48 8.43
C ILE A 93 -3.86 -17.52 9.26
N LYS A 94 -5.01 -17.27 8.63
CA LYS A 94 -6.32 -17.27 9.30
C LYS A 94 -6.68 -18.60 9.98
N THR A 95 -6.17 -19.73 9.48
CA THR A 95 -6.48 -21.04 10.10
C THR A 95 -5.88 -21.17 11.48
N LEU A 96 -4.80 -20.44 11.77
CA LEU A 96 -4.18 -20.39 13.08
C LEU A 96 -5.02 -19.65 14.13
N PHE A 97 -5.87 -18.71 13.68
CA PHE A 97 -6.69 -17.90 14.59
C PHE A 97 -7.97 -18.60 15.06
N SER A 98 -8.13 -19.89 14.78
CA SER A 98 -9.31 -20.69 15.16
C SER A 98 -9.16 -21.47 16.46
N SER A 99 -8.01 -21.38 17.13
CA SER A 99 -7.76 -22.04 18.42
C SER A 99 -6.66 -21.32 19.21
N VAL A 100 -6.63 -21.51 20.52
CA VAL A 100 -5.56 -20.98 21.40
C VAL A 100 -4.19 -21.47 20.97
N ASP A 101 -4.06 -22.78 20.70
CA ASP A 101 -2.78 -23.38 20.26
C ASP A 101 -2.33 -22.83 18.91
N GLY A 102 -3.26 -22.60 17.98
CA GLY A 102 -2.96 -21.97 16.71
C GLY A 102 -2.46 -20.52 16.86
N ILE A 103 -3.09 -19.75 17.75
CA ILE A 103 -2.65 -18.39 18.07
C ILE A 103 -1.26 -18.41 18.70
N MET A 104 -1.01 -19.31 19.64
CA MET A 104 0.31 -19.43 20.26
C MET A 104 1.37 -19.87 19.26
N LYS A 105 1.03 -20.81 18.35
CA LYS A 105 1.91 -21.18 17.23
C LYS A 105 2.24 -19.94 16.38
N PHE A 106 1.24 -19.15 16.00
CA PHE A 106 1.45 -17.92 15.24
C PHE A 106 2.34 -16.93 15.99
N PHE A 107 2.13 -16.72 17.29
CA PHE A 107 2.96 -15.82 18.10
C PHE A 107 4.41 -16.26 18.16
N ASN A 108 4.66 -17.56 18.35
CA ASN A 108 6.01 -18.09 18.44
C ASN A 108 6.74 -18.04 17.10
N GLU A 109 6.10 -18.43 16.02
CA GLU A 109 6.71 -18.47 14.68
C GLU A 109 6.96 -17.06 14.11
N THR A 110 6.15 -16.08 14.47
CA THR A 110 6.32 -14.69 13.99
C THR A 110 7.17 -13.82 14.91
N GLY A 111 7.54 -14.31 16.11
CA GLY A 111 8.23 -13.53 17.13
C GLY A 111 7.29 -12.62 17.95
N LEU A 112 5.99 -12.62 17.68
CA LEU A 112 5.04 -11.82 18.45
C LEU A 112 4.96 -12.24 19.93
N ALA A 113 5.35 -13.47 20.28
CA ALA A 113 5.41 -13.89 21.67
C ALA A 113 6.38 -13.01 22.49
N ASP A 114 7.58 -12.77 21.96
CA ASP A 114 8.57 -11.93 22.62
C ASP A 114 8.15 -10.45 22.59
N PHE A 115 7.60 -9.98 21.47
CA PHE A 115 7.03 -8.64 21.34
C PHE A 115 5.99 -8.35 22.43
N PHE A 116 5.08 -9.29 22.72
CA PHE A 116 4.10 -9.14 23.79
C PHE A 116 4.73 -9.19 25.19
N LYS A 117 5.60 -10.17 25.43
CA LYS A 117 6.26 -10.36 26.76
C LYS A 117 7.15 -9.19 27.15
N ASN A 118 7.99 -8.74 26.22
CA ASN A 118 8.92 -7.64 26.44
C ASN A 118 8.20 -6.29 26.53
N LYS A 119 6.93 -6.24 26.12
CA LYS A 119 6.17 -5.00 26.04
C LYS A 119 6.89 -3.96 25.16
N ASP A 120 7.32 -4.40 23.96
CA ASP A 120 8.03 -3.56 22.98
C ASP A 120 7.21 -2.34 22.56
N VAL A 121 5.88 -2.41 22.71
CA VAL A 121 4.96 -1.29 22.55
C VAL A 121 4.06 -1.15 23.81
N HIS A 122 3.50 0.02 24.00
CA HIS A 122 2.63 0.30 25.15
C HIS A 122 1.16 0.29 24.79
N ASP A 123 0.85 0.48 23.51
CA ASP A 123 -0.50 0.49 22.96
C ASP A 123 -0.51 -0.07 21.52
N LEU A 124 -1.38 -1.02 21.26
CA LEU A 124 -1.50 -1.65 19.94
C LEU A 124 -2.27 -0.78 18.95
N VAL A 125 -3.08 0.17 19.39
CA VAL A 125 -3.78 1.10 18.50
C VAL A 125 -2.77 2.04 17.86
N ASP A 126 -1.86 2.62 18.67
CA ASP A 126 -0.79 3.48 18.19
C ASP A 126 0.21 2.69 17.32
N TYR A 127 0.56 1.48 17.73
CA TYR A 127 1.42 0.59 16.93
C TYR A 127 0.81 0.33 15.54
N VAL A 128 -0.45 -0.08 15.49
CA VAL A 128 -1.14 -0.38 14.22
C VAL A 128 -1.35 0.88 13.38
N PHE A 129 -1.53 2.05 14.00
CA PHE A 129 -1.53 3.31 13.26
C PHE A 129 -0.20 3.53 12.50
N GLY A 130 0.93 3.27 13.16
CA GLY A 130 2.25 3.31 12.52
C GLY A 130 2.43 2.25 11.43
N VAL A 131 1.95 1.02 11.67
CA VAL A 131 1.97 -0.07 10.68
C VAL A 131 1.16 0.31 9.43
N GLU A 132 -0.05 0.84 9.59
CA GLU A 132 -0.89 1.29 8.47
C GLU A 132 -0.23 2.44 7.69
N ALA A 133 0.45 3.37 8.38
CA ALA A 133 1.22 4.43 7.72
C ALA A 133 2.37 3.84 6.88
N GLY A 134 3.08 2.83 7.39
CA GLY A 134 4.10 2.09 6.65
C GLY A 134 3.54 1.37 5.42
N LEU A 135 2.40 0.71 5.56
CA LEU A 135 1.73 0.00 4.47
C LEU A 135 1.16 0.95 3.39
N ASP A 136 0.99 2.24 3.69
CA ASP A 136 0.55 3.25 2.73
C ASP A 136 1.67 3.75 1.79
N THR A 137 2.91 3.29 1.97
CA THR A 137 4.07 3.71 1.16
C THR A 137 3.87 3.42 -0.33
N HIS A 138 3.27 2.29 -0.69
CA HIS A 138 2.94 1.99 -2.09
C HIS A 138 1.88 2.94 -2.67
N ALA A 139 0.87 3.28 -1.86
CA ALA A 139 -0.13 4.25 -2.26
C ALA A 139 0.48 5.65 -2.49
N ARG A 140 1.48 6.05 -1.70
CA ARG A 140 2.25 7.29 -1.92
C ARG A 140 2.97 7.28 -3.27
N LYS A 141 3.61 6.16 -3.66
CA LYS A 141 4.25 6.04 -4.98
C LYS A 141 3.23 6.22 -6.10
N ASN A 142 2.06 5.60 -5.97
CA ASN A 142 0.99 5.74 -6.95
C ASN A 142 0.50 7.19 -7.03
N ARG A 143 0.23 7.85 -5.87
CA ARG A 143 -0.15 9.28 -5.85
C ARG A 143 0.88 10.18 -6.51
N SER A 144 2.18 9.88 -6.41
CA SER A 144 3.22 10.63 -7.10
C SER A 144 3.17 10.44 -8.61
N GLY A 145 2.91 9.22 -9.09
CA GLY A 145 2.65 8.92 -10.49
C GLY A 145 1.43 9.66 -11.01
N ASP A 146 0.28 9.48 -10.34
CA ASP A 146 -1.00 10.11 -10.69
C ASP A 146 -0.90 11.65 -10.75
N ALA A 147 -0.17 12.28 -9.81
CA ALA A 147 0.04 13.72 -9.80
C ALA A 147 0.85 14.18 -11.04
N THR A 148 1.88 13.42 -11.43
CA THR A 148 2.71 13.74 -12.59
C THR A 148 1.96 13.51 -13.89
N GLU A 149 1.18 12.44 -13.98
CA GLU A 149 0.28 12.18 -15.13
C GLU A 149 -0.79 13.27 -15.26
N SER A 150 -1.44 13.66 -14.16
CA SER A 150 -2.42 14.73 -14.12
C SER A 150 -1.82 16.08 -14.57
N LEU A 151 -0.58 16.32 -14.19
CA LEU A 151 0.17 17.50 -14.62
C LEU A 151 0.39 17.51 -16.13
N LEU A 152 0.90 16.39 -16.69
CA LEU A 152 1.14 16.29 -18.13
C LEU A 152 -0.17 16.37 -18.92
N HIS A 153 -1.24 15.74 -18.46
CA HIS A 153 -2.57 15.83 -19.04
C HIS A 153 -3.01 17.31 -19.17
N ARG A 154 -2.87 18.06 -18.06
CA ARG A 154 -3.23 19.49 -18.04
C ARG A 154 -2.38 20.32 -19.01
N ILE A 155 -1.08 20.03 -19.11
CA ILE A 155 -0.19 20.71 -20.06
C ILE A 155 -0.66 20.49 -21.49
N LEU A 156 -0.89 19.23 -21.87
CA LEU A 156 -1.34 18.87 -23.22
C LEU A 156 -2.69 19.53 -23.53
N GLN A 157 -3.62 19.49 -22.59
CA GLN A 157 -4.95 20.07 -22.71
C GLN A 157 -4.90 21.61 -22.86
N THR A 158 -4.14 22.29 -21.99
CA THR A 158 -4.03 23.76 -22.01
C THR A 158 -3.37 24.28 -23.29
N ASN A 159 -2.47 23.48 -23.88
CA ASN A 159 -1.83 23.83 -25.14
C ASN A 159 -2.61 23.33 -26.38
N GLY A 160 -3.81 22.81 -26.21
CA GLY A 160 -4.65 22.34 -27.30
C GLY A 160 -4.07 21.14 -28.06
N ILE A 161 -3.20 20.34 -27.41
CA ILE A 161 -2.57 19.18 -28.02
C ILE A 161 -3.51 17.97 -27.85
N PRO A 162 -4.10 17.44 -28.96
CA PRO A 162 -4.93 16.23 -28.89
C PRO A 162 -4.08 15.04 -28.42
N HIS A 163 -4.57 14.31 -27.44
CA HIS A 163 -3.88 13.15 -26.87
C HIS A 163 -4.87 12.10 -26.36
N GLY A 164 -4.45 10.85 -26.40
CA GLY A 164 -5.10 9.74 -25.68
C GLY A 164 -4.43 9.52 -24.34
N THR A 165 -5.20 9.08 -23.35
CA THR A 165 -4.74 8.70 -21.99
C THR A 165 -4.96 7.23 -21.77
N GLU A 166 -4.06 6.54 -21.06
CA GLU A 166 -4.14 5.11 -20.75
C GLU A 166 -4.37 4.20 -21.98
N VAL A 167 -3.71 4.50 -23.06
CA VAL A 167 -3.94 3.89 -24.39
C VAL A 167 -3.19 2.58 -24.52
N TYR A 168 -3.88 1.54 -24.99
CA TYR A 168 -3.23 0.27 -25.31
C TYR A 168 -2.67 0.26 -26.74
N SER A 169 -1.52 -0.40 -26.93
CA SER A 169 -0.90 -0.60 -28.24
C SER A 169 -1.87 -1.20 -29.30
N THR A 170 -2.85 -1.97 -28.84
CA THR A 170 -3.86 -2.59 -29.69
C THR A 170 -4.94 -1.65 -30.22
N GLU A 171 -5.01 -0.41 -29.72
CA GLU A 171 -6.00 0.58 -30.13
C GLU A 171 -5.58 1.38 -31.37
N TYR A 172 -4.31 1.26 -31.77
CA TYR A 172 -3.75 1.92 -32.94
C TYR A 172 -3.15 0.90 -33.89
N ASP A 173 -3.60 0.88 -35.14
CA ASP A 173 -3.15 -0.10 -36.14
C ASP A 173 -1.65 0.01 -36.41
N GLU A 174 -1.10 1.21 -36.42
CA GLU A 174 0.34 1.44 -36.59
C GLU A 174 1.17 0.90 -35.42
N LEU A 175 0.66 0.96 -34.20
CA LEU A 175 1.33 0.37 -33.03
C LEU A 175 1.22 -1.15 -33.02
N ARG A 176 0.07 -1.67 -33.42
CA ARG A 176 -0.14 -3.11 -33.59
C ARG A 176 0.78 -3.71 -34.65
N ALA A 177 1.00 -2.97 -35.74
CA ALA A 177 1.90 -3.40 -36.81
C ALA A 177 3.36 -3.52 -36.35
N VAL A 178 3.80 -2.70 -35.38
CA VAL A 178 5.18 -2.67 -34.86
C VAL A 178 5.34 -3.61 -33.66
N LEU A 179 4.39 -3.60 -32.73
CA LEU A 179 4.46 -4.33 -31.46
C LEU A 179 3.82 -5.73 -31.53
N GLY A 180 3.16 -6.06 -32.63
CA GLY A 180 2.52 -7.38 -32.83
C GLY A 180 1.41 -7.63 -31.84
N THR A 181 1.46 -8.80 -31.17
CA THR A 181 0.47 -9.25 -30.19
C THR A 181 0.74 -8.72 -28.78
N ASP A 182 1.88 -8.07 -28.55
CA ASP A 182 2.23 -7.53 -27.24
C ASP A 182 1.30 -6.38 -26.87
N LYS A 183 0.49 -6.63 -25.84
CA LYS A 183 -0.41 -5.63 -25.29
C LYS A 183 0.32 -4.74 -24.29
N LYS A 184 0.81 -3.59 -24.75
CA LYS A 184 1.45 -2.58 -23.90
C LYS A 184 0.51 -1.40 -23.71
N ARG A 185 0.40 -0.89 -22.46
CA ARG A 185 -0.31 0.34 -22.12
C ARG A 185 0.69 1.49 -22.05
N PHE A 186 0.32 2.64 -22.59
CA PHE A 186 1.05 3.89 -22.51
C PHE A 186 0.22 4.92 -21.74
N ASP A 187 0.86 5.72 -20.93
CA ASP A 187 0.19 6.74 -20.13
C ASP A 187 -0.42 7.81 -21.04
N PHE A 188 0.32 8.22 -22.09
CA PHE A 188 -0.21 9.12 -23.11
C PHE A 188 0.23 8.74 -24.53
N VAL A 189 -0.64 9.03 -25.48
CA VAL A 189 -0.32 8.97 -26.90
C VAL A 189 -0.67 10.29 -27.56
N VAL A 190 0.31 10.94 -28.21
CA VAL A 190 0.12 12.16 -28.98
C VAL A 190 0.39 11.89 -30.45
N LYS A 191 -0.59 12.14 -31.31
CA LYS A 191 -0.47 12.03 -32.76
C LYS A 191 -0.27 13.39 -33.39
N THR A 192 0.74 13.48 -34.25
CA THR A 192 0.94 14.59 -35.18
C THR A 192 0.70 14.13 -36.62
N GLN A 193 0.79 15.01 -37.55
CA GLN A 193 0.65 14.66 -38.98
C GLN A 193 1.71 13.67 -39.47
N SER A 194 2.87 13.60 -38.83
CA SER A 194 4.01 12.80 -39.29
C SER A 194 4.55 11.79 -38.24
N LYS A 195 4.14 11.91 -36.98
CA LYS A 195 4.70 11.10 -35.89
C LYS A 195 3.66 10.77 -34.82
N THR A 196 3.80 9.60 -34.24
CA THR A 196 3.09 9.18 -33.01
C THR A 196 4.09 9.13 -31.86
N PHE A 197 3.83 9.91 -30.81
CA PHE A 197 4.63 9.90 -29.57
C PHE A 197 3.95 9.03 -28.54
N LEU A 198 4.70 8.07 -28.01
CA LEU A 198 4.30 7.18 -26.91
C LEU A 198 5.00 7.69 -25.65
N ILE A 199 4.23 8.04 -24.65
CA ILE A 199 4.73 8.70 -23.45
C ILE A 199 4.42 7.85 -22.25
N GLU A 200 5.47 7.52 -21.47
CA GLU A 200 5.43 6.91 -20.15
C GLU A 200 5.86 7.95 -19.13
N VAL A 201 5.10 8.12 -18.07
CA VAL A 201 5.35 9.13 -17.03
C VAL A 201 5.89 8.44 -15.80
N ASN A 202 7.09 8.82 -15.39
CA ASN A 202 7.71 8.29 -14.18
C ASN A 202 8.17 9.43 -13.29
N PHE A 203 7.86 9.34 -12.00
CA PHE A 203 8.32 10.30 -11.01
C PHE A 203 9.45 9.70 -10.17
N TYR A 204 10.59 10.39 -10.14
CA TYR A 204 11.74 10.00 -9.33
C TYR A 204 12.12 11.17 -8.41
N ASN A 205 12.20 10.92 -7.11
CA ASN A 205 12.68 11.94 -6.15
C ASN A 205 14.21 12.06 -6.14
N ASP A 206 14.90 10.93 -6.34
CA ASP A 206 16.36 10.82 -6.37
C ASP A 206 16.77 9.64 -7.25
N GLY A 207 18.06 9.55 -7.59
CA GLY A 207 18.62 8.45 -8.36
C GLY A 207 18.37 7.09 -7.69
N GLY A 208 17.33 6.41 -8.13
CA GLY A 208 16.97 5.06 -7.67
C GLY A 208 17.44 3.99 -8.65
N SER A 209 17.32 2.73 -8.24
CA SER A 209 17.74 1.55 -9.02
C SER A 209 17.12 1.43 -10.42
N LYS A 210 16.11 2.22 -10.76
CA LYS A 210 15.49 2.25 -12.09
C LYS A 210 16.16 3.22 -13.08
N LEU A 211 17.15 4.00 -12.66
CA LEU A 211 17.92 4.85 -13.57
C LEU A 211 19.02 4.07 -14.33
N ASN A 212 19.21 2.79 -14.00
CA ASN A 212 20.21 1.92 -14.58
C ASN A 212 19.63 0.80 -15.47
N GLU A 213 18.31 0.84 -15.75
CA GLU A 213 17.64 0.01 -16.74
C GLU A 213 17.37 0.86 -18.02
#